data_611d0174cc95add934bddf752b0445e7
#
_entry.id   611d0174cc95add934bddf752b0445e7
#
_cell.length_a   1.000
_cell.length_b   1.000
_cell.length_c   1.000
_cell.angle_alpha   90.00
_cell.angle_beta   90.00
_cell.angle_gamma   90.00
#
_symmetry.space_group_name_H-M   'P 1'
#
loop_
_entity.id
_entity.type
_entity.pdbx_description
1 polymer ?
#
loop_
_entity_poly.entity_id
_entity_poly.type
_entity_poly.pdbx_seq_one_letter_code
_entity_poly.pdbx_strand_id
1 'polypeptide(L)'
;MITRLQVRMARTALGWGVRDLARKAGVSPTTVTRFENGAHTRVDTVGQIQDVLERAGIIFVPADEAGGSGVRLREPRRLSAPRDPND
;
A
#
# COMPACT_ATOMS: atom_id res chain seq x y z
N MET A 1 1.01 12.66 5.87
CA MET A 1 0.57 11.29 6.17
C MET A 1 -0.02 10.67 4.92
N ILE A 2 0.17 9.38 4.74
CA ILE A 2 -0.36 8.68 3.56
C ILE A 2 -1.89 8.62 3.62
N THR A 3 -2.50 8.53 2.44
CA THR A 3 -3.95 8.49 2.32
C THR A 3 -4.43 7.05 2.14
N ARG A 4 -5.71 6.84 2.38
CA ARG A 4 -6.33 5.52 2.16
C ARG A 4 -6.20 5.05 0.72
N LEU A 5 -6.27 5.98 -0.24
CA LEU A 5 -6.11 5.61 -1.65
C LEU A 5 -4.69 5.19 -1.96
N GLN A 6 -3.70 5.85 -1.36
CA GLN A 6 -2.31 5.44 -1.55
C GLN A 6 -2.08 4.03 -1.02
N VAL A 7 -2.71 3.64 0.09
CA VAL A 7 -2.59 2.28 0.62
C VAL A 7 -3.18 1.27 -0.36
N ARG A 8 -4.34 1.56 -0.93
CA ARG A 8 -4.94 0.70 -1.95
C ARG A 8 -4.05 0.57 -3.18
N MET A 9 -3.52 1.70 -3.66
CA MET A 9 -2.61 1.70 -4.81
C MET A 9 -1.37 0.87 -4.52
N ALA A 10 -0.80 1.02 -3.32
CA ALA A 10 0.39 0.28 -2.92
C ALA A 10 0.13 -1.21 -2.86
N ARG A 11 -0.99 -1.61 -2.24
CA ARG A 11 -1.37 -3.03 -2.18
C ARG A 11 -1.47 -3.61 -3.58
N THR A 12 -2.18 -2.89 -4.45
CA THR A 12 -2.39 -3.35 -5.82
C THR A 12 -1.07 -3.48 -6.56
N ALA A 13 -0.18 -2.50 -6.39
CA ALA A 13 1.13 -2.53 -7.02
C ALA A 13 1.95 -3.73 -6.58
N LEU A 14 1.78 -4.18 -5.34
CA LEU A 14 2.51 -5.32 -4.79
C LEU A 14 1.78 -6.65 -5.01
N GLY A 15 0.55 -6.61 -5.49
CA GLY A 15 -0.26 -7.82 -5.60
C GLY A 15 -0.72 -8.36 -4.26
N TRP A 16 -0.82 -7.50 -3.25
CA TRP A 16 -1.23 -7.91 -1.90
C TRP A 16 -2.72 -7.71 -1.68
N GLY A 17 -3.35 -8.71 -1.08
CA GLY A 17 -4.70 -8.54 -0.56
C GLY A 17 -4.66 -7.83 0.79
N VAL A 18 -5.85 -7.50 1.30
CA VAL A 18 -5.98 -6.87 2.61
C VAL A 18 -5.35 -7.74 3.71
N ARG A 19 -5.57 -9.06 3.62
CA ARG A 19 -5.03 -9.97 4.62
C ARG A 19 -3.51 -10.04 4.58
N ASP A 20 -2.93 -9.95 3.38
CA ASP A 20 -1.48 -9.93 3.25
C ASP A 20 -0.89 -8.71 3.94
N LEU A 21 -1.45 -7.54 3.65
CA LEU A 21 -0.98 -6.31 4.27
C LEU A 21 -1.14 -6.35 5.79
N ALA A 22 -2.31 -6.79 6.25
CA ALA A 22 -2.58 -6.86 7.68
C ALA A 22 -1.57 -7.75 8.40
N ARG A 23 -1.31 -8.93 7.85
CA ARG A 23 -0.35 -9.85 8.44
C ARG A 23 1.05 -9.24 8.51
N LYS A 24 1.48 -8.61 7.43
CA LYS A 24 2.81 -8.02 7.35
C LYS A 24 2.96 -6.80 8.25
N ALA A 25 1.90 -6.05 8.41
CA ALA A 25 1.91 -4.84 9.25
C ALA A 25 1.64 -5.13 10.72
N GLY A 26 1.25 -6.35 11.06
CA GLY A 26 0.94 -6.71 12.43
C GLY A 26 -0.35 -6.12 12.93
N VAL A 27 -1.33 -5.93 12.05
CA VAL A 27 -2.65 -5.40 12.40
C VAL A 27 -3.73 -6.35 11.89
N SER A 28 -4.97 -6.15 12.32
CA SER A 28 -6.05 -7.01 11.87
C SER A 28 -6.49 -6.62 10.45
N PRO A 29 -7.02 -7.59 9.67
CA PRO A 29 -7.59 -7.25 8.36
C PRO A 29 -8.70 -6.22 8.45
N THR A 30 -9.50 -6.28 9.51
CA THR A 30 -10.56 -5.29 9.72
C THR A 30 -9.98 -3.88 9.83
N THR A 31 -8.85 -3.74 10.50
CA THR A 31 -8.17 -2.43 10.63
C THR A 31 -7.79 -1.88 9.25
N VAL A 32 -7.23 -2.72 8.39
CA VAL A 32 -6.86 -2.31 7.03
C VAL A 32 -8.10 -1.91 6.24
N THR A 33 -9.14 -2.74 6.28
CA THR A 33 -10.39 -2.46 5.57
C THR A 33 -11.02 -1.15 6.02
N ARG A 34 -11.06 -0.94 7.33
CA ARG A 34 -11.65 0.30 7.88
C ARG A 34 -10.84 1.52 7.45
N PHE A 35 -9.52 1.45 7.48
CA PHE A 35 -8.68 2.55 7.03
C PHE A 35 -8.94 2.85 5.56
N GLU A 36 -8.98 1.83 4.72
CA GLU A 36 -9.19 2.01 3.29
C GLU A 36 -10.59 2.53 2.97
N ASN A 37 -11.54 2.32 3.87
CA ASN A 37 -12.91 2.83 3.71
C ASN A 37 -13.10 4.20 4.34
N GLY A 38 -12.03 4.81 4.82
CA GLY A 38 -12.10 6.19 5.32
C GLY A 38 -12.41 6.31 6.80
N ALA A 39 -12.43 5.20 7.55
CA ALA A 39 -12.65 5.27 8.98
C ALA A 39 -11.42 5.86 9.68
N HIS A 40 -11.65 6.51 10.81
CA HIS A 40 -10.55 7.04 11.60
C HIS A 40 -9.66 5.91 12.08
N THR A 41 -8.36 6.08 11.94
CA THR A 41 -7.37 5.08 12.31
C THR A 41 -6.26 5.77 13.09
N ARG A 42 -5.75 5.09 14.10
CA ARG A 42 -4.69 5.65 14.94
C ARG A 42 -3.44 5.95 14.12
N VAL A 43 -2.77 7.03 14.47
CA VAL A 43 -1.57 7.47 13.75
C VAL A 43 -0.48 6.38 13.77
N ASP A 44 -0.29 5.73 14.91
CA ASP A 44 0.72 4.67 15.01
C ASP A 44 0.38 3.47 14.13
N THR A 45 -0.91 3.15 14.00
CA THR A 45 -1.35 2.08 13.11
C THR A 45 -1.09 2.43 11.65
N VAL A 46 -1.39 3.66 11.26
CA VAL A 46 -1.10 4.13 9.91
C VAL A 46 0.40 4.08 9.64
N GLY A 47 1.20 4.44 10.64
CA GLY A 47 2.66 4.36 10.53
C GLY A 47 3.16 2.93 10.33
N GLN A 48 2.55 1.95 11.00
CA GLN A 48 2.90 0.54 10.81
C GLN A 48 2.60 0.07 9.39
N ILE A 49 1.44 0.48 8.87
CA ILE A 49 1.04 0.16 7.49
C ILE A 49 2.01 0.79 6.51
N GLN A 50 2.31 2.07 6.69
CA GLN A 50 3.23 2.79 5.82
C GLN A 50 4.61 2.14 5.81
N ASP A 51 5.12 1.82 6.98
CA ASP A 51 6.46 1.26 7.12
C ASP A 51 6.61 -0.06 6.35
N VAL A 52 5.64 -0.96 6.48
CA VAL A 52 5.73 -2.25 5.81
C VAL A 52 5.62 -2.11 4.29
N LEU A 53 4.84 -1.16 3.81
CA LEU A 53 4.72 -0.91 2.38
C LEU A 53 6.01 -0.29 1.83
N GLU A 54 6.62 0.64 2.57
CA GLU A 54 7.90 1.22 2.15
C GLU A 54 9.00 0.17 2.12
N ARG A 55 9.04 -0.72 3.09
CA ARG A 55 10.01 -1.82 3.09
C ARG A 55 9.81 -2.76 1.92
N ALA A 56 8.59 -2.89 1.45
CA ALA A 56 8.27 -3.74 0.30
C ALA A 56 8.59 -3.07 -1.03
N GLY A 57 9.04 -1.82 -1.02
CA GLY A 57 9.46 -1.14 -2.23
C GLY A 57 8.52 -0.05 -2.73
N ILE A 58 7.59 0.38 -1.90
CA ILE A 58 6.68 1.47 -2.28
C ILE A 58 7.29 2.81 -1.90
N ILE A 59 7.24 3.75 -2.83
CA ILE A 59 7.52 5.15 -2.57
C ILE A 59 6.21 5.90 -2.59
N PHE A 60 5.87 6.56 -1.49
CA PHE A 60 4.65 7.37 -1.41
C PHE A 60 4.93 8.76 -1.97
N VAL A 61 4.14 9.15 -2.94
CA VAL A 61 4.31 10.44 -3.64
C VAL A 61 3.22 11.39 -3.17
N PRO A 62 3.59 12.52 -2.55
CA PRO A 62 2.57 13.48 -2.12
C PRO A 62 1.94 14.19 -3.31
N ALA A 63 0.76 14.76 -3.09
CA ALA A 63 0.13 15.61 -4.09
C ALA A 63 1.00 16.84 -4.36
N ASP A 64 1.02 17.28 -5.60
CA ASP A 64 1.76 18.46 -6.02
C ASP A 64 1.02 19.14 -7.17
N GLU A 65 1.68 20.08 -7.84
CA GLU A 65 1.08 20.82 -8.96
C GLU A 65 0.68 19.92 -10.12
N ALA A 66 1.37 18.79 -10.28
CA ALA A 66 1.13 17.89 -11.40
C ALA A 66 -0.04 16.92 -11.14
N GLY A 67 -0.44 16.75 -9.89
CA GLY A 67 -1.53 15.84 -9.61
C GLY A 67 -1.69 15.49 -8.15
N GLY A 68 -2.59 14.56 -7.88
CA GLY A 68 -2.87 14.08 -6.53
C GLY A 68 -1.78 13.16 -6.01
N SER A 69 -1.94 12.72 -4.79
CA SER A 69 -1.01 11.78 -4.17
C SER A 69 -1.08 10.41 -4.83
N GLY A 70 0.02 9.70 -4.81
CA GLY A 70 0.10 8.39 -5.44
C GLY A 70 1.23 7.56 -4.88
N VAL A 71 1.63 6.53 -5.63
CA VAL A 71 2.74 5.66 -5.25
C VAL A 71 3.59 5.36 -6.46
N ARG A 72 4.84 4.98 -6.20
CA ARG A 72 5.76 4.46 -7.21
C ARG A 72 6.42 3.23 -6.63
N LEU A 73 6.82 2.32 -7.51
CA LEU A 73 7.72 1.24 -7.11
C LEU A 73 9.14 1.78 -7.11
N ARG A 74 9.90 1.46 -6.07
CA ARG A 74 11.29 1.86 -5.99
C ARG A 74 12.09 1.30 -7.15
N GLU A 75 11.78 0.07 -7.53
CA GLU A 75 12.42 -0.55 -8.67
C GLU A 75 11.38 -0.85 -9.74
N PRO A 76 11.69 -0.56 -11.01
CA PRO A 76 10.74 -0.83 -12.08
C PRO A 76 10.39 -2.31 -12.13
N ARG A 77 9.12 -2.62 -12.34
CA ARG A 77 8.68 -3.98 -12.58
C ARG A 77 8.50 -4.18 -14.06
N ARG A 78 8.79 -5.39 -14.50
CA ARG A 78 8.58 -5.75 -15.89
C ARG A 78 7.10 -6.04 -16.07
N LEU A 79 6.41 -5.12 -16.74
CA LEU A 79 5.01 -5.32 -17.05
C LEU A 79 4.81 -6.45 -18.04
N SER A 80 5.81 -6.71 -18.87
CA SER A 80 5.76 -7.75 -19.89
C SER A 80 6.07 -9.14 -19.35
N ALA A 81 6.39 -9.25 -18.08
CA ALA A 81 6.68 -10.54 -17.45
C ALA A 81 5.61 -10.84 -16.42
N PRO A 82 4.38 -11.12 -16.85
CA PRO A 82 3.35 -11.49 -15.93
C PRO A 82 3.75 -12.78 -15.24
N ARG A 83 3.23 -12.96 -14.03
CA ARG A 83 3.48 -14.18 -13.33
C ARG A 83 3.04 -15.34 -14.19
N ASP A 84 3.95 -16.30 -14.38
CA ASP A 84 3.60 -17.54 -15.04
C ASP A 84 2.53 -18.23 -14.21
N PRO A 85 1.43 -18.70 -14.85
CA PRO A 85 0.39 -19.42 -14.10
C PRO A 85 0.91 -20.62 -13.34
N ASN A 86 2.08 -21.13 -13.73
CA ASN A 86 2.69 -22.27 -13.07
C ASN A 86 3.69 -21.87 -11.98
N ASP A 87 3.88 -20.59 -11.78
CA ASP A 87 4.77 -20.09 -10.76
C ASP A 87 4.07 -20.01 -9.40
#